data_38b54573b03df0f9033cbd9da12c7d5f
#
_entry.id   38b54573b03df0f9033cbd9da12c7d5f
#
_cell.length_a   1.000
_cell.length_b   1.000
_cell.length_c   1.000
_cell.angle_alpha   90.00
_cell.angle_beta   90.00
_cell.angle_gamma   90.00
#
_symmetry.space_group_name_H-M   'P 1'
#
loop_
_entity.id
_entity.type
_entity.pdbx_description
1 polymer ?
#
loop_
_entity_poly.entity_id
_entity_poly.type
_entity_poly.pdbx_seq_one_letter_code
_entity_poly.pdbx_strand_id
1 'polypeptide(L)' 'MDIRLTTVLIIRRNNEYLVGRIMGTKELRWSGSPYDAWKTRDREEARNVARETGGVLVLFNPIIGKTRLI' A
#
# COMPACT_ATOMS: atom_id res chain seq x y z
N MET A 1 19.40 2.41 13.70
CA MET A 1 18.02 2.00 13.40
C MET A 1 18.02 1.08 12.20
N ASP A 2 17.37 -0.08 12.31
CA ASP A 2 17.24 -0.96 11.15
C ASP A 2 16.14 -0.41 10.23
N ILE A 3 16.53 0.02 9.05
CA ILE A 3 15.64 0.62 8.09
C ILE A 3 14.51 -0.34 7.64
N ARG A 4 14.77 -1.66 7.72
CA ARG A 4 13.77 -2.67 7.36
C ARG A 4 12.58 -2.71 8.31
N LEU A 5 12.77 -2.28 9.56
CA LEU A 5 11.69 -2.22 10.54
C LEU A 5 10.68 -1.10 10.24
N THR A 6 11.09 -0.11 9.46
CA THR A 6 10.22 1.02 9.11
C THR A 6 9.57 0.86 7.75
N THR A 7 10.01 -0.12 6.95
CA THR A 7 9.45 -0.36 5.63
C THR A 7 8.14 -1.14 5.74
N VAL A 8 7.14 -0.68 5.02
CA VAL A 8 5.82 -1.33 4.98
C VAL A 8 5.45 -1.66 3.54
N LEU A 9 4.45 -2.51 3.38
CA LEU A 9 3.90 -2.88 2.09
C LEU A 9 2.62 -2.09 1.86
N ILE A 10 2.52 -1.48 0.70
CA ILE A 10 1.32 -0.76 0.26
C ILE A 10 0.95 -1.23 -1.14
N ILE A 11 -0.23 -0.86 -1.60
CA ILE A 11 -0.76 -1.26 -2.90
C ILE A 11 -0.85 -0.04 -3.79
N ARG A 12 -0.31 -0.15 -5.00
CA ARG A 12 -0.34 0.92 -5.99
C ARG A 12 -1.07 0.47 -7.24
N ARG A 13 -1.89 1.35 -7.79
CA ARG A 13 -2.53 1.16 -9.08
C ARG A 13 -2.43 2.49 -9.84
N ASN A 14 -1.78 2.46 -11.01
CA ASN A 14 -1.42 3.67 -11.74
C ASN A 14 -0.55 4.57 -10.85
N ASN A 15 -0.94 5.79 -10.61
CA ASN A 15 -0.20 6.72 -9.75
C ASN A 15 -0.88 6.93 -8.39
N GLU A 16 -1.76 6.01 -8.00
CA GLU A 16 -2.50 6.12 -6.76
C GLU A 16 -2.25 4.92 -5.86
N TYR A 17 -2.42 5.14 -4.56
CA TYR A 17 -2.21 4.14 -3.53
C TYR A 17 -3.53 3.81 -2.84
N LEU A 18 -3.74 2.53 -2.58
CA LEU A 18 -4.96 2.06 -1.93
C LEU A 18 -5.02 2.58 -0.49
N VAL A 19 -6.11 3.26 -0.15
CA VAL A 19 -6.38 3.72 1.22
C VAL A 19 -7.23 2.69 1.96
N GLY A 20 -8.23 2.14 1.30
CA GLY A 20 -9.13 1.17 1.90
C GLY A 20 -10.45 1.13 1.16
N ARG A 21 -11.47 0.59 1.83
CA ARG A 21 -12.81 0.53 1.29
C ARG A 21 -13.67 1.61 1.93
N ILE A 22 -14.57 2.17 1.13
CA ILE A 22 -15.58 3.08 1.66
C ILE A 22 -16.59 2.24 2.43
N MET A 23 -16.83 2.62 3.68
CA MET A 23 -17.69 1.87 4.59
C MET A 23 -19.08 1.67 4.02
N GLY A 24 -19.58 0.42 4.06
CA GLY A 24 -20.91 0.09 3.57
C GLY A 24 -21.00 -0.09 2.06
N THR A 25 -19.89 0.01 1.34
CA THR A 25 -19.85 -0.19 -0.12
C THR A 25 -18.72 -1.12 -0.51
N LYS A 26 -18.67 -1.48 -1.79
CA LYS A 26 -17.53 -2.23 -2.35
C LYS A 26 -16.52 -1.29 -3.00
N GLU A 27 -16.75 0.01 -2.92
CA GLU A 27 -15.87 0.99 -3.55
C GLU A 27 -14.55 1.11 -2.80
N LEU A 28 -13.48 1.25 -3.56
CA LEU A 28 -12.14 1.42 -3.03
C LEU A 28 -11.77 2.90 -3.04
N ARG A 29 -11.03 3.31 -2.02
CA ARG A 29 -10.48 4.66 -1.95
C ARG A 29 -9.01 4.60 -2.34
N TRP A 30 -8.60 5.56 -3.16
CA TRP A 30 -7.24 5.72 -3.62
C TRP A 30 -6.75 7.13 -3.33
N SER A 31 -5.46 7.27 -3.07
CA SER A 31 -4.83 8.56 -2.80
C SER A 31 -3.53 8.68 -3.60
N GLY A 32 -3.21 9.88 -4.02
CA GLY A 32 -1.92 10.16 -4.66
C GLY A 32 -0.75 10.15 -3.68
N SER A 33 -1.01 10.12 -2.37
CA SER A 33 0.03 10.12 -1.35
C SER A 33 0.21 8.74 -0.74
N PRO A 34 1.43 8.18 -0.73
CA PRO A 34 1.69 6.91 -0.07
C PRO A 34 1.53 6.97 1.46
N TYR A 35 1.55 8.17 2.05
CA TYR A 35 1.34 8.33 3.48
C TYR A 35 -0.09 8.02 3.90
N ASP A 36 -1.04 8.20 2.99
CA ASP A 36 -2.46 7.90 3.25
C ASP A 36 -2.79 6.45 2.97
N ALA A 37 -1.86 5.69 2.44
CA ALA A 37 -2.12 4.31 1.99
C ALA A 37 -2.36 3.36 3.16
N TRP A 38 -3.23 2.37 2.92
CA TRP A 38 -3.32 1.20 3.76
C TRP A 38 -1.97 0.48 3.77
N LYS A 39 -1.55 0.05 4.95
CA LYS A 39 -0.22 -0.50 5.16
C LYS A 39 -0.30 -1.85 5.86
N THR A 40 0.62 -2.73 5.49
CA THR A 40 0.79 -4.00 6.20
C THR A 40 2.26 -4.41 6.13
N ARG A 41 2.66 -5.30 7.03
CA ARG A 41 3.96 -5.95 6.97
C ARG A 41 3.83 -7.42 6.60
N ASP A 42 2.59 -7.90 6.52
CA ASP A 42 2.30 -9.27 6.12
C ASP A 42 2.28 -9.34 4.59
N ARG A 43 3.28 -10.01 4.03
CA ARG A 43 3.43 -10.12 2.58
C ARG A 43 2.28 -10.89 1.94
N GLU A 44 1.79 -11.92 2.58
CA GLU A 44 0.69 -12.72 2.06
C GLU A 44 -0.61 -11.90 2.01
N GLU A 45 -0.89 -11.18 3.08
CA GLU A 45 -2.04 -10.27 3.11
C GLU A 45 -1.95 -9.22 2.01
N ALA A 46 -0.76 -8.63 1.84
CA ALA A 46 -0.55 -7.62 0.82
C ALA A 46 -0.77 -8.17 -0.59
N ARG A 47 -0.30 -9.39 -0.86
CA ARG A 47 -0.52 -10.05 -2.15
C ARG A 47 -2.00 -10.28 -2.43
N ASN A 48 -2.73 -10.72 -1.42
CA ASN A 48 -4.16 -10.98 -1.55
C ASN A 48 -4.92 -9.68 -1.85
N VAL A 49 -4.59 -8.61 -1.13
CA VAL A 49 -5.21 -7.30 -1.36
C VAL A 49 -4.86 -6.77 -2.75
N ALA A 50 -3.61 -6.91 -3.18
CA ALA A 50 -3.20 -6.49 -4.52
C ALA A 50 -4.00 -7.22 -5.59
N ARG A 51 -4.19 -8.52 -5.42
CA ARG A 51 -4.95 -9.33 -6.36
C ARG A 51 -6.41 -8.91 -6.42
N GLU A 52 -7.02 -8.67 -5.27
CA GLU A 52 -8.42 -8.26 -5.18
C GLU A 52 -8.69 -6.88 -5.76
N THR A 53 -7.72 -5.98 -5.68
CA THR A 53 -7.88 -4.58 -6.07
C THR A 53 -7.30 -4.27 -7.45
N GLY A 54 -6.59 -5.20 -8.06
CA GLY A 54 -5.94 -4.98 -9.34
C GLY A 54 -4.68 -4.13 -9.25
N GLY A 55 -4.11 -3.99 -8.05
CA GLY A 55 -2.90 -3.22 -7.84
C GLY A 55 -1.64 -4.07 -7.81
N VAL A 56 -0.52 -3.43 -7.55
CA VAL A 56 0.78 -4.08 -7.40
C VAL A 56 1.35 -3.77 -6.03
N LEU A 57 2.21 -4.67 -5.54
CA LEU A 57 2.89 -4.47 -4.28
C LEU A 57 4.02 -3.46 -4.41
N VAL A 58 4.10 -2.57 -3.44
CA VAL A 58 5.15 -1.55 -3.37
C VAL A 58 5.67 -1.51 -1.95
N LEU A 59 6.99 -1.45 -1.82
CA LEU A 59 7.63 -1.18 -0.54
C LEU A 59 7.62 0.33 -0.31
N PHE A 60 7.27 0.75 0.89
CA PHE A 60 7.26 2.16 1.25
C PHE A 60 8.01 2.38 2.56
N ASN A 61 8.95 3.30 2.54
CA ASN A 61 9.64 3.74 3.75
C ASN A 61 9.14 5.15 4.10
N PRO A 62 8.27 5.28 5.11
CA PRO A 62 7.69 6.58 5.45
C PRO A 62 8.69 7.59 6.03
N ILE A 63 9.83 7.11 6.53
CA ILE A 63 10.84 8.02 7.10
C ILE A 63 11.51 8.82 6.00
N ILE A 64 11.85 8.19 4.89
CA ILE A 64 12.50 8.88 3.77
C ILE A 64 11.53 9.19 2.64
N GLY A 65 10.27 8.75 2.75
CA GLY A 65 9.22 9.06 1.79
C GLY A 65 9.39 8.39 0.43
N LYS A 66 10.16 7.31 0.35
CA LYS A 66 10.42 6.65 -0.91
C LYS A 66 9.64 5.35 -1.07
N THR A 67 9.22 5.09 -2.31
CA THR A 67 8.55 3.85 -2.69
C THR A 67 9.44 3.06 -3.64
N ARG A 68 9.26 1.74 -3.63
CA ARG A 68 10.02 0.85 -4.50
C ARG A 68 9.14 -0.33 -4.90
N LEU A 69 9.07 -0.62 -6.19
CA LEU A 69 8.38 -1.79 -6.69
C LEU A 69 9.11 -3.06 -6.24
N ILE A 70 8.34 -4.05 -5.89
CA ILE A 70 8.87 -5.37 -5.54
C ILE A 70 9.13 -6.18 -6.80
#